data_180bb1463552950c40bca4de17cb54a3
#
_entry.id   180bb1463552950c40bca4de17cb54a3
#
_cell.length_a   1.000
_cell.length_b   1.000
_cell.length_c   1.000
_cell.angle_alpha   90.00
_cell.angle_beta   90.00
_cell.angle_gamma   90.00
#
_symmetry.space_group_name_H-M   'P 1'
#
loop_
_entity.id
_entity.type
_entity.pdbx_description
1 polymer ?
#
loop_
_entity_poly.entity_id
_entity_poly.type
_entity_poly.pdbx_seq_one_letter_code
_entity_poly.pdbx_strand_id
1 'polypeptide(L)'
;MPAAATIACLIVDDQQTIRSLVRSGLQELGFKSIHESSDGEEGLRQLLNRPIGLVISDYNMPKLDGLGLLRAVRSHPPIQKTAFIMLTGRADKDLVQRAVQFGVNNYLVKPFTVAILKEKIEAVFGVLT
;
A
#
# COMPACT_ATOMS: atom_id res chain seq x y z
N MET A 1 7.94 -19.16 -1.90
CA MET A 1 7.90 -17.99 -1.02
C MET A 1 8.44 -16.77 -1.75
N PRO A 2 7.72 -15.61 -1.71
CA PRO A 2 8.17 -14.44 -2.45
C PRO A 2 9.40 -13.81 -1.79
N ALA A 3 10.34 -13.38 -2.63
CA ALA A 3 11.52 -12.63 -2.17
C ALA A 3 11.19 -11.14 -2.12
N ALA A 4 11.33 -10.52 -0.95
CA ALA A 4 11.05 -9.10 -0.77
C ALA A 4 11.80 -8.24 -1.79
N ALA A 5 13.06 -8.59 -2.08
CA ALA A 5 13.89 -7.84 -3.02
C ALA A 5 13.32 -7.80 -4.45
N THR A 6 12.42 -8.70 -4.81
CA THR A 6 11.83 -8.78 -6.15
C THR A 6 10.46 -8.11 -6.26
N ILE A 7 9.88 -7.66 -5.15
CA ILE A 7 8.59 -7.00 -5.14
C ILE A 7 8.79 -5.50 -5.19
N ALA A 8 8.26 -4.86 -6.23
CA ALA A 8 8.26 -3.41 -6.32
C ALA A 8 7.10 -2.83 -5.50
N CYS A 9 7.41 -1.88 -4.64
CA CYS A 9 6.43 -1.25 -3.75
C CYS A 9 6.17 0.20 -4.14
N LEU A 10 4.94 0.64 -3.93
CA LEU A 10 4.56 2.05 -4.05
C LEU A 10 3.94 2.49 -2.73
N ILE A 11 4.48 3.55 -2.16
CA ILE A 11 3.96 4.19 -0.94
C ILE A 11 3.23 5.46 -1.37
N VAL A 12 1.96 5.58 -1.01
CA VAL A 12 1.14 6.76 -1.35
C VAL A 12 0.66 7.41 -0.06
N ASP A 13 1.15 8.60 0.21
CA ASP A 13 0.79 9.37 1.41
C ASP A 13 1.21 10.82 1.18
N ASP A 14 0.38 11.79 1.56
CA ASP A 14 0.71 13.19 1.39
C ASP A 14 1.70 13.69 2.45
N GLN A 15 1.95 12.92 3.51
CA GLN A 15 2.90 13.26 4.57
C GLN A 15 4.24 12.58 4.33
N GLN A 16 5.27 13.38 4.06
CA GLN A 16 6.62 12.85 3.82
C GLN A 16 7.14 12.04 5.00
N THR A 17 6.84 12.46 6.22
CA THR A 17 7.26 11.76 7.45
C THR A 17 6.75 10.32 7.46
N ILE A 18 5.48 10.13 7.09
CA ILE A 18 4.88 8.79 7.05
C ILE A 18 5.50 7.98 5.91
N ARG A 19 5.69 8.58 4.72
CA ARG A 19 6.35 7.86 3.62
C ARG A 19 7.74 7.38 4.03
N SER A 20 8.49 8.23 4.75
CA SER A 20 9.83 7.86 5.22
C SER A 20 9.80 6.70 6.21
N LEU A 21 8.82 6.68 7.11
CA LEU A 21 8.66 5.58 8.08
C LEU A 21 8.32 4.26 7.36
N VAL A 22 7.40 4.30 6.40
CA VAL A 22 7.04 3.10 5.63
C VAL A 22 8.22 2.62 4.80
N ARG A 23 8.92 3.54 4.13
CA ARG A 23 10.11 3.20 3.35
C ARG A 23 11.18 2.53 4.22
N SER A 24 11.49 3.12 5.36
CA SER A 24 12.48 2.57 6.29
C SER A 24 12.11 1.17 6.74
N GLY A 25 10.83 0.95 7.07
CA GLY A 25 10.33 -0.36 7.45
C GLY A 25 10.46 -1.38 6.32
N LEU A 26 10.09 -0.99 5.09
CA LEU A 26 10.20 -1.88 3.92
C LEU A 26 11.66 -2.23 3.64
N GLN A 27 12.57 -1.25 3.74
CA GLN A 27 14.00 -1.49 3.55
C GLN A 27 14.52 -2.50 4.57
N GLU A 28 14.11 -2.36 5.82
CA GLU A 28 14.51 -3.29 6.88
C GLU A 28 14.01 -4.71 6.61
N LEU A 29 12.86 -4.85 5.96
CA LEU A 29 12.29 -6.15 5.57
C LEU A 29 12.91 -6.74 4.29
N GLY A 30 13.81 -6.01 3.64
CA GLY A 30 14.52 -6.49 2.46
C GLY A 30 13.97 -6.02 1.12
N PHE A 31 12.96 -5.15 1.11
CA PHE A 31 12.45 -4.57 -0.13
C PHE A 31 13.47 -3.57 -0.68
N LYS A 32 13.72 -3.62 -1.98
CA LYS A 32 14.73 -2.78 -2.65
C LYS A 32 14.14 -1.84 -3.68
N SER A 33 13.03 -2.20 -4.30
CA SER A 33 12.37 -1.36 -5.27
C SER A 33 11.20 -0.66 -4.59
N ILE A 34 11.40 0.58 -4.17
CA ILE A 34 10.42 1.34 -3.39
C ILE A 34 10.22 2.70 -4.05
N HIS A 35 8.98 2.99 -4.41
CA HIS A 35 8.57 4.23 -5.04
C HIS A 35 7.61 4.98 -4.12
N GLU A 36 7.50 6.30 -4.29
CA GLU A 36 6.64 7.13 -3.46
C GLU A 36 5.82 8.07 -4.31
N SER A 37 4.60 8.34 -3.85
CA SER A 37 3.73 9.36 -4.41
C SER A 37 3.10 10.16 -3.28
N SER A 38 2.84 11.44 -3.51
CA SER A 38 2.27 12.33 -2.50
C SER A 38 0.75 12.44 -2.58
N ASP A 39 0.13 11.88 -3.62
CA ASP A 39 -1.33 11.85 -3.75
C ASP A 39 -1.77 10.66 -4.60
N GLY A 40 -3.09 10.40 -4.58
CA GLY A 40 -3.64 9.22 -5.26
C GLY A 40 -3.58 9.30 -6.79
N GLU A 41 -3.67 10.50 -7.37
CA GLU A 41 -3.57 10.63 -8.84
C GLU A 41 -2.16 10.30 -9.33
N GLU A 42 -1.15 10.80 -8.65
CA GLU A 42 0.25 10.47 -8.96
C GLU A 42 0.50 8.98 -8.75
N GLY A 43 -0.03 8.42 -7.66
CA GLY A 43 0.07 7.00 -7.37
C GLY A 43 -0.52 6.15 -8.49
N LEU A 44 -1.69 6.51 -8.98
CA LEU A 44 -2.33 5.81 -10.08
C LEU A 44 -1.47 5.90 -11.35
N ARG A 45 -0.92 7.07 -11.66
CA ARG A 45 -0.03 7.23 -12.82
C ARG A 45 1.18 6.29 -12.73
N GLN A 46 1.80 6.19 -11.56
CA GLN A 46 2.93 5.27 -11.39
C GLN A 46 2.51 3.82 -11.59
N LEU A 47 1.35 3.43 -11.05
CA LEU A 47 0.83 2.07 -11.23
C LEU A 47 0.58 1.72 -12.69
N LEU A 48 0.13 2.70 -13.49
CA LEU A 48 -0.13 2.49 -14.91
C LEU A 48 1.15 2.46 -15.75
N ASN A 49 2.26 2.99 -15.23
CA ASN A 49 3.49 3.18 -16.01
C ASN A 49 4.65 2.27 -15.59
N ARG A 50 4.53 1.53 -14.49
CA ARG A 50 5.59 0.63 -14.04
C ARG A 50 5.01 -0.57 -13.29
N PRO A 51 5.71 -1.71 -13.29
CA PRO A 51 5.22 -2.90 -12.59
C PRO A 51 5.37 -2.73 -11.07
N ILE A 52 4.25 -2.53 -10.39
CA ILE A 52 4.17 -2.45 -8.93
C ILE A 52 3.44 -3.69 -8.42
N GLY A 53 4.04 -4.37 -7.44
CA GLY A 53 3.44 -5.56 -6.84
C GLY A 53 2.68 -5.29 -5.55
N LEU A 54 3.03 -4.21 -4.84
CA LEU A 54 2.42 -3.86 -3.56
C LEU A 54 2.23 -2.35 -3.45
N VAL A 55 1.01 -1.93 -3.13
CA VAL A 55 0.69 -0.53 -2.80
C VAL A 55 0.39 -0.45 -1.31
N ILE A 56 1.01 0.51 -0.62
CA ILE A 56 0.65 0.89 0.75
C ILE A 56 0.20 2.34 0.66
N SER A 57 -1.08 2.58 0.85
CA SER A 57 -1.69 3.89 0.63
C SER A 57 -2.44 4.39 1.85
N ASP A 58 -2.19 5.66 2.22
CA ASP A 58 -3.01 6.34 3.19
C ASP A 58 -4.44 6.48 2.65
N TYR A 59 -5.39 6.61 3.58
CA TYR A 59 -6.79 6.84 3.23
C TYR A 59 -7.03 8.30 2.85
N ASN A 60 -6.62 9.24 3.71
CA ASN A 60 -6.87 10.66 3.54
C ASN A 60 -5.75 11.34 2.75
N MET A 61 -6.04 11.65 1.48
CA MET A 61 -5.09 12.34 0.59
C MET A 61 -5.85 13.31 -0.30
N PRO A 62 -5.19 14.41 -0.72
CA PRO A 62 -5.79 15.30 -1.70
C PRO A 62 -5.93 14.63 -3.07
N LYS A 63 -6.78 15.18 -3.89
CA LYS A 63 -7.07 14.80 -5.29
C LYS A 63 -7.79 13.48 -5.40
N LEU A 64 -7.16 12.37 -5.00
CA LEU A 64 -7.76 11.03 -5.02
C LEU A 64 -7.40 10.36 -3.71
N ASP A 65 -8.38 10.02 -2.89
CA ASP A 65 -8.14 9.36 -1.62
C ASP A 65 -7.82 7.87 -1.77
N GLY A 66 -7.50 7.21 -0.66
CA GLY A 66 -7.11 5.80 -0.69
C GLY A 66 -8.19 4.86 -1.20
N LEU A 67 -9.46 5.10 -0.87
CA LEU A 67 -10.55 4.28 -1.40
C LEU A 67 -10.73 4.52 -2.89
N GLY A 68 -10.62 5.77 -3.34
CA GLY A 68 -10.68 6.11 -4.76
C GLY A 68 -9.56 5.45 -5.54
N LEU A 69 -8.35 5.46 -4.99
CA LEU A 69 -7.21 4.78 -5.62
C LEU A 69 -7.45 3.27 -5.69
N LEU A 70 -7.92 2.66 -4.61
CA LEU A 70 -8.21 1.23 -4.58
C LEU A 70 -9.26 0.85 -5.63
N ARG A 71 -10.33 1.63 -5.73
CA ARG A 71 -11.38 1.40 -6.74
C ARG A 71 -10.82 1.51 -8.15
N ALA A 72 -9.99 2.52 -8.40
CA ALA A 72 -9.36 2.70 -9.70
C ALA A 72 -8.47 1.51 -10.07
N VAL A 73 -7.66 1.04 -9.11
CA VAL A 73 -6.79 -0.13 -9.32
C VAL A 73 -7.62 -1.38 -9.66
N ARG A 74 -8.67 -1.64 -8.90
CA ARG A 74 -9.52 -2.83 -9.10
C ARG A 74 -10.35 -2.77 -10.37
N SER A 75 -10.57 -1.57 -10.91
CA SER A 75 -11.36 -1.36 -12.14
C SER A 75 -10.51 -1.41 -13.40
N HIS A 76 -9.18 -1.45 -13.28
CA HIS A 76 -8.28 -1.37 -14.43
C HIS A 76 -7.58 -2.73 -14.63
N PRO A 77 -7.97 -3.51 -15.66
CA PRO A 77 -7.50 -4.90 -15.80
C PRO A 77 -6.00 -5.13 -15.67
N PRO A 78 -5.12 -4.31 -16.28
CA PRO A 78 -3.67 -4.55 -16.16
C PRO A 78 -3.13 -4.51 -14.74
N ILE A 79 -3.79 -3.79 -13.82
CA ILE A 79 -3.31 -3.61 -12.44
C ILE A 79 -4.33 -4.08 -11.39
N GLN A 80 -5.45 -4.67 -11.81
CA GLN A 80 -6.56 -4.95 -10.88
C GLN A 80 -6.22 -5.95 -9.79
N LYS A 81 -5.16 -6.73 -9.92
CA LYS A 81 -4.75 -7.73 -8.94
C LYS A 81 -3.57 -7.28 -8.08
N THR A 82 -3.11 -6.04 -8.25
CA THR A 82 -2.02 -5.50 -7.42
C THR A 82 -2.41 -5.57 -5.94
N ALA A 83 -1.50 -6.07 -5.11
CA ALA A 83 -1.74 -6.13 -3.67
C ALA A 83 -1.84 -4.70 -3.11
N PHE A 84 -2.83 -4.48 -2.27
CA PHE A 84 -3.14 -3.15 -1.74
C PHE A 84 -3.35 -3.24 -0.23
N ILE A 85 -2.56 -2.48 0.53
CA ILE A 85 -2.71 -2.35 1.97
C ILE A 85 -3.09 -0.91 2.27
N MET A 86 -4.23 -0.73 2.96
CA MET A 86 -4.70 0.58 3.37
C MET A 86 -4.06 0.99 4.69
N LEU A 87 -3.45 2.18 4.70
CA LEU A 87 -2.83 2.75 5.88
C LEU A 87 -3.81 3.75 6.50
N THR A 88 -4.17 3.55 7.76
CA THR A 88 -5.19 4.35 8.43
C THR A 88 -4.74 4.82 9.80
N GLY A 89 -5.21 6.00 10.22
CA GLY A 89 -4.88 6.56 11.53
C GLY A 89 -5.54 5.84 12.70
N ARG A 90 -6.57 5.04 12.43
CA ARG A 90 -7.25 4.21 13.43
C ARG A 90 -8.12 3.19 12.73
N ALA A 91 -8.46 2.12 13.46
CA ALA A 91 -9.34 1.07 12.95
C ALA A 91 -10.78 1.59 12.92
N ASP A 92 -11.17 2.28 11.88
CA ASP A 92 -12.53 2.73 11.62
C ASP A 92 -13.27 1.59 10.93
N LYS A 93 -14.29 1.04 11.59
CA LYS A 93 -15.02 -0.12 11.07
C LYS A 93 -15.66 0.17 9.72
N ASP A 94 -16.23 1.36 9.53
CA ASP A 94 -16.89 1.71 8.28
C ASP A 94 -15.87 1.80 7.14
N LEU A 95 -14.72 2.42 7.39
CA LEU A 95 -13.64 2.50 6.42
C LEU A 95 -13.12 1.10 6.06
N VAL A 96 -12.87 0.27 7.06
CA VAL A 96 -12.37 -1.09 6.83
C VAL A 96 -13.38 -1.91 6.02
N GLN A 97 -14.66 -1.82 6.34
CA GLN A 97 -15.70 -2.54 5.62
C GLN A 97 -15.79 -2.07 4.16
N ARG A 98 -15.71 -0.76 3.91
CA ARG A 98 -15.73 -0.23 2.56
C ARG A 98 -14.51 -0.66 1.76
N ALA A 99 -13.33 -0.64 2.40
CA ALA A 99 -12.10 -1.09 1.76
C ALA A 99 -12.17 -2.59 1.40
N VAL A 100 -12.73 -3.40 2.29
CA VAL A 100 -12.94 -4.84 2.02
C VAL A 100 -13.89 -5.03 0.84
N GLN A 101 -14.99 -4.27 0.77
CA GLN A 101 -15.93 -4.33 -0.35
C GLN A 101 -15.25 -4.01 -1.68
N PHE A 102 -14.27 -3.11 -1.68
CA PHE A 102 -13.55 -2.73 -2.89
C PHE A 102 -12.31 -3.57 -3.15
N GLY A 103 -12.07 -4.60 -2.34
CA GLY A 103 -11.01 -5.58 -2.62
C GLY A 103 -9.65 -5.25 -2.03
N VAL A 104 -9.59 -4.56 -0.89
CA VAL A 104 -8.31 -4.36 -0.18
C VAL A 104 -7.80 -5.71 0.32
N ASN A 105 -6.48 -5.90 0.26
CA ASN A 105 -5.86 -7.14 0.75
C ASN A 105 -5.65 -7.13 2.26
N ASN A 106 -5.34 -5.96 2.83
CA ASN A 106 -5.12 -5.81 4.26
C ASN A 106 -5.14 -4.33 4.64
N TYR A 107 -5.10 -4.05 5.92
CA TYR A 107 -4.98 -2.68 6.42
C TYR A 107 -3.92 -2.61 7.51
N LEU A 108 -3.35 -1.41 7.72
CA LEU A 108 -2.30 -1.16 8.69
C LEU A 108 -2.66 0.12 9.44
N VAL A 109 -2.66 0.06 10.78
CA VAL A 109 -3.04 1.18 11.64
C VAL A 109 -1.79 1.96 12.07
N LYS A 110 -1.83 3.28 11.93
CA LYS A 110 -0.78 4.17 12.43
C LYS A 110 -0.98 4.45 13.93
N PRO A 111 0.07 4.53 14.73
CA PRO A 111 1.45 4.20 14.44
C PRO A 111 1.66 2.68 14.37
N PHE A 112 2.62 2.25 13.56
CA PHE A 112 2.91 0.83 13.37
C PHE A 112 4.38 0.54 13.68
N THR A 113 4.68 -0.74 13.95
CA THR A 113 6.06 -1.23 14.07
C THR A 113 6.44 -1.99 12.82
N VAL A 114 7.75 -2.20 12.60
CA VAL A 114 8.22 -3.02 11.50
C VAL A 114 7.67 -4.45 11.60
N ALA A 115 7.57 -4.97 12.82
CA ALA A 115 7.02 -6.31 13.05
C ALA A 115 5.56 -6.41 12.59
N ILE A 116 4.74 -5.41 12.88
CA ILE A 116 3.35 -5.40 12.43
C ILE A 116 3.26 -5.20 10.91
N LEU A 117 4.10 -4.32 10.34
CA LEU A 117 4.17 -4.14 8.89
C LEU A 117 4.48 -5.47 8.21
N LYS A 118 5.47 -6.20 8.71
CA LYS A 118 5.84 -7.51 8.18
C LYS A 118 4.67 -8.48 8.25
N GLU A 119 3.99 -8.54 9.40
CA GLU A 119 2.83 -9.41 9.60
C GLU A 119 1.75 -9.13 8.56
N LYS A 120 1.43 -7.86 8.32
CA LYS A 120 0.41 -7.45 7.36
C LYS A 120 0.79 -7.82 5.93
N ILE A 121 2.03 -7.65 5.56
CA ILE A 121 2.53 -8.00 4.23
C ILE A 121 2.54 -9.52 4.05
N GLU A 122 3.02 -10.26 5.04
CA GLU A 122 3.08 -11.73 4.96
C GLU A 122 1.70 -12.37 4.95
N ALA A 123 0.70 -11.71 5.54
CA ALA A 123 -0.70 -12.18 5.43
C ALA A 123 -1.21 -12.13 3.98
N VAL A 124 -0.62 -11.29 3.14
CA VAL A 124 -1.00 -11.15 1.72
C VAL A 124 -0.15 -12.04 0.83
N PHE A 125 1.16 -12.05 1.02
CA PHE A 125 2.12 -12.70 0.14
C PHE A 125 2.61 -14.07 0.63
N GLY A 126 2.41 -14.40 1.90
CA GLY A 126 3.10 -15.50 2.55
C GLY A 126 4.44 -15.05 3.10
N VAL A 127 5.19 -15.96 3.68
CA VAL A 127 6.47 -15.67 4.34
C VAL A 127 7.45 -15.07 3.34
N LEU A 128 8.00 -13.91 3.68
CA LEU A 128 9.00 -13.22 2.84
C LEU A 128 10.39 -13.86 2.99
N THR A 129 11.12 -13.85 1.93
CA THR A 129 12.51 -14.29 1.94
C THR A 129 13.47 -13.19 1.51
#